data_945469323ac798dfc1c2e28ffdfa0dfc
#
_entry.id   945469323ac798dfc1c2e28ffdfa0dfc
#
_cell.length_a   1.000
_cell.length_b   1.000
_cell.length_c   1.000
_cell.angle_alpha   90.00
_cell.angle_beta   90.00
_cell.angle_gamma   90.00
#
_symmetry.space_group_name_H-M   'P 1'
#
loop_
_entity.id
_entity.type
_entity.pdbx_description
1 polymer ?
#
loop_
_entity_poly.entity_id
_entity_poly.type
_entity_poly.pdbx_seq_one_letter_code
_entity_poly.pdbx_strand_id
1 'polypeptide(L)'
;MVLTTPAAAQETGPLVRYGKWALAAGAIGMNLLAAQAHNHADEAFDRIEEACFLSPSRCDLAPDGGYADRGIESLYQTSLHYDRSARRWLIAGESALLGAAVLFVWELTRKTHKPDNIPFEPEVRSLRQATGVGVRVAW
;
A
#
# COMPACT_ATOMS: atom_id res chain seq x y z
N MET A 1 -26.00 45.46 -10.22
CA MET A 1 -26.73 44.15 -10.06
C MET A 1 -25.67 43.05 -10.03
N VAL A 2 -25.28 42.60 -8.87
CA VAL A 2 -24.26 41.55 -8.69
C VAL A 2 -25.03 40.25 -8.60
N LEU A 3 -24.90 39.38 -9.62
CA LEU A 3 -25.43 38.03 -9.64
C LEU A 3 -24.54 37.14 -8.76
N THR A 4 -24.92 36.98 -7.51
CA THR A 4 -24.37 35.94 -6.65
C THR A 4 -24.96 34.61 -7.11
N THR A 5 -24.21 33.88 -7.92
CA THR A 5 -24.48 32.44 -8.16
C THR A 5 -24.33 31.71 -6.84
N PRO A 6 -25.37 30.96 -6.38
CA PRO A 6 -25.21 30.11 -5.21
C PRO A 6 -24.14 29.06 -5.57
N ALA A 7 -23.08 28.98 -4.78
CA ALA A 7 -22.14 27.86 -4.84
C ALA A 7 -22.96 26.60 -4.50
N ALA A 8 -23.37 25.86 -5.55
CA ALA A 8 -23.94 24.56 -5.39
C ALA A 8 -22.95 23.73 -4.56
N ALA A 9 -23.39 23.31 -3.39
CA ALA A 9 -22.66 22.34 -2.60
C ALA A 9 -22.42 21.12 -3.49
N GLN A 10 -21.22 21.00 -4.04
CA GLN A 10 -20.84 19.84 -4.85
C GLN A 10 -20.84 18.65 -3.91
N GLU A 11 -21.95 17.90 -3.94
CA GLU A 11 -22.02 16.59 -3.32
C GLU A 11 -20.78 15.80 -3.76
N THR A 12 -19.98 15.38 -2.81
CA THR A 12 -18.83 14.52 -3.08
C THR A 12 -19.35 13.25 -3.72
N GLY A 13 -19.12 13.09 -5.02
CA GLY A 13 -19.65 11.96 -5.79
C GLY A 13 -19.27 10.63 -5.14
N PRO A 14 -20.03 9.55 -5.38
CA PRO A 14 -19.82 8.24 -4.77
C PRO A 14 -18.40 7.72 -4.97
N LEU A 15 -17.72 8.16 -6.01
CA LEU A 15 -16.32 7.83 -6.32
C LEU A 15 -15.34 8.35 -5.26
N VAL A 16 -15.55 9.55 -4.73
CA VAL A 16 -14.70 10.11 -3.66
C VAL A 16 -15.05 9.47 -2.32
N ARG A 17 -16.32 9.15 -2.10
CA ARG A 17 -16.79 8.54 -0.85
C ARG A 17 -16.27 7.11 -0.67
N TYR A 18 -16.30 6.29 -1.72
CA TYR A 18 -15.92 4.89 -1.67
C TYR A 18 -14.52 4.61 -2.24
N GLY A 19 -14.00 5.47 -3.13
CA GLY A 19 -12.72 5.28 -3.80
C GLY A 19 -11.54 5.18 -2.83
N LYS A 20 -11.52 5.96 -1.76
CA LYS A 20 -10.49 5.90 -0.71
C LYS A 20 -10.41 4.52 -0.05
N TRP A 21 -11.58 3.90 0.22
CA TRP A 21 -11.64 2.57 0.84
C TRP A 21 -11.24 1.47 -0.15
N ALA A 22 -11.64 1.61 -1.42
CA ALA A 22 -11.22 0.70 -2.47
C ALA A 22 -9.71 0.76 -2.69
N LEU A 23 -9.11 1.95 -2.68
CA LEU A 23 -7.66 2.13 -2.78
C LEU A 23 -6.94 1.57 -1.54
N ALA A 24 -7.45 1.79 -0.34
CA ALA A 24 -6.87 1.24 0.88
C ALA A 24 -6.92 -0.29 0.90
N ALA A 25 -8.07 -0.89 0.55
CA ALA A 25 -8.20 -2.34 0.44
C ALA A 25 -7.30 -2.92 -0.66
N GLY A 26 -7.22 -2.24 -1.81
CA GLY A 26 -6.31 -2.58 -2.90
C GLY A 26 -4.85 -2.55 -2.47
N ALA A 27 -4.44 -1.53 -1.72
CA ALA A 27 -3.08 -1.43 -1.18
C ALA A 27 -2.73 -2.61 -0.28
N ILE A 28 -3.64 -3.01 0.62
CA ILE A 28 -3.45 -4.19 1.48
C ILE A 28 -3.28 -5.46 0.63
N GLY A 29 -4.17 -5.68 -0.35
CA GLY A 29 -4.08 -6.83 -1.26
C GLY A 29 -2.76 -6.88 -2.03
N MET A 30 -2.30 -5.75 -2.57
CA MET A 30 -1.03 -5.66 -3.30
C MET A 30 0.17 -5.93 -2.39
N ASN A 31 0.16 -5.47 -1.14
CA ASN A 31 1.22 -5.76 -0.18
C ASN A 31 1.25 -7.26 0.19
N LEU A 32 0.10 -7.91 0.32
CA LEU A 32 0.06 -9.37 0.54
C LEU A 32 0.62 -10.14 -0.66
N LEU A 33 0.30 -9.73 -1.89
CA LEU A 33 0.86 -10.33 -3.10
C LEU A 33 2.38 -10.09 -3.21
N ALA A 34 2.85 -8.91 -2.79
CA ALA A 34 4.28 -8.62 -2.72
C ALA A 34 4.99 -9.54 -1.73
N ALA A 35 4.42 -9.73 -0.53
CA ALA A 35 4.96 -10.63 0.48
C ALA A 35 5.01 -12.09 0.01
N GLN A 36 3.95 -12.57 -0.65
CA GLN A 36 3.95 -13.92 -1.24
C GLN A 36 5.04 -14.08 -2.31
N ALA A 37 5.16 -13.11 -3.22
CA ALA A 37 6.19 -13.16 -4.26
C ALA A 37 7.60 -13.13 -3.64
N HIS A 38 7.81 -12.33 -2.60
CA HIS A 38 9.09 -12.28 -1.89
C HIS A 38 9.43 -13.63 -1.24
N ASN A 39 8.48 -14.26 -0.55
CA ASN A 39 8.69 -15.58 0.04
C ASN A 39 9.08 -16.63 -1.01
N HIS A 40 8.46 -16.61 -2.20
CA HIS A 40 8.85 -17.50 -3.30
C HIS A 40 10.25 -17.21 -3.86
N ALA A 41 10.67 -15.94 -3.86
CA ALA A 41 12.03 -15.58 -4.24
C ALA A 41 13.04 -16.15 -3.22
N ASP A 42 12.76 -16.00 -1.93
CA ASP A 42 13.58 -16.51 -0.84
C ASP A 42 13.67 -18.03 -0.88
N GLU A 43 12.54 -18.75 -1.03
CA GLU A 43 12.55 -20.20 -1.17
C GLU A 43 13.43 -20.69 -2.35
N ALA A 44 13.38 -19.99 -3.48
CA ALA A 44 14.22 -20.32 -4.63
C ALA A 44 15.69 -20.07 -4.33
N PHE A 45 16.01 -19.00 -3.61
CA PHE A 45 17.37 -18.66 -3.23
C PHE A 45 17.93 -19.63 -2.17
N ASP A 46 17.14 -19.99 -1.17
CA ASP A 46 17.50 -20.98 -0.14
C ASP A 46 17.88 -22.32 -0.76
N ARG A 47 17.16 -22.74 -1.82
CA ARG A 47 17.50 -23.98 -2.56
C ARG A 47 18.83 -23.86 -3.30
N ILE A 48 19.19 -22.67 -3.78
CA ILE A 48 20.51 -22.44 -4.38
C ILE A 48 21.58 -22.55 -3.30
N GLU A 49 21.39 -21.91 -2.16
CA GLU A 49 22.33 -21.93 -1.05
C GLU A 49 22.57 -23.35 -0.55
N GLU A 50 21.51 -24.13 -0.35
CA GLU A 50 21.59 -25.54 0.04
C GLU A 50 22.36 -26.37 -1.00
N ALA A 51 22.06 -26.19 -2.29
CA ALA A 51 22.74 -26.91 -3.37
C ALA A 51 24.23 -26.54 -3.46
N CYS A 52 24.57 -25.27 -3.23
CA CYS A 52 25.95 -24.79 -3.22
C CYS A 52 26.72 -25.30 -2.00
N PHE A 53 26.05 -25.40 -0.84
CA PHE A 53 26.63 -25.94 0.37
C PHE A 53 26.99 -27.44 0.21
N LEU A 54 26.08 -28.19 -0.39
CA LEU A 54 26.29 -29.64 -0.61
C LEU A 54 27.30 -29.93 -1.73
N SER A 55 27.40 -29.06 -2.73
CA SER A 55 28.25 -29.25 -3.91
C SER A 55 28.75 -27.91 -4.45
N PRO A 56 29.83 -27.35 -3.89
CA PRO A 56 30.32 -26.02 -4.27
C PRO A 56 30.61 -25.84 -5.76
N SER A 57 31.07 -26.89 -6.44
CA SER A 57 31.37 -26.86 -7.88
C SER A 57 30.16 -26.63 -8.79
N ARG A 58 28.94 -26.85 -8.27
CA ARG A 58 27.71 -26.54 -9.02
C ARG A 58 27.39 -25.05 -9.10
N CYS A 59 28.01 -24.29 -8.22
CA CYS A 59 27.81 -22.83 -8.13
C CYS A 59 28.95 -22.05 -8.80
N ASP A 60 29.79 -22.73 -9.57
CA ASP A 60 30.79 -22.08 -10.41
C ASP A 60 30.09 -21.19 -11.44
N LEU A 61 30.65 -20.00 -11.66
CA LEU A 61 30.13 -19.06 -12.64
C LEU A 61 30.68 -19.39 -14.04
N ALA A 62 29.80 -19.35 -15.01
CA ALA A 62 30.16 -19.41 -16.42
C ALA A 62 30.79 -18.07 -16.88
N PRO A 63 31.50 -18.03 -17.99
CA PRO A 63 32.18 -16.83 -18.51
C PRO A 63 31.22 -15.66 -18.82
N ASP A 64 29.94 -15.94 -19.02
CA ASP A 64 28.84 -14.97 -19.26
C ASP A 64 28.27 -14.38 -17.97
N GLY A 65 28.74 -14.82 -16.81
CA GLY A 65 28.33 -14.35 -15.49
C GLY A 65 27.11 -15.08 -14.90
N GLY A 66 26.52 -16.03 -15.60
CA GLY A 66 25.49 -16.93 -15.07
C GLY A 66 26.10 -18.14 -14.35
N TYR A 67 25.26 -18.97 -13.71
CA TYR A 67 25.72 -20.23 -13.15
C TYR A 67 25.98 -21.27 -14.23
N ALA A 68 27.11 -22.00 -14.14
CA ALA A 68 27.44 -23.06 -15.08
C ALA A 68 26.46 -24.24 -15.03
N ASP A 69 25.90 -24.54 -13.84
CA ASP A 69 24.84 -25.53 -13.67
C ASP A 69 23.50 -24.92 -14.07
N ARG A 70 22.86 -25.50 -15.09
CA ARG A 70 21.55 -25.04 -15.60
C ARG A 70 20.44 -25.10 -14.57
N GLY A 71 20.52 -26.04 -13.61
CA GLY A 71 19.53 -26.17 -12.54
C GLY A 71 19.61 -24.97 -11.57
N ILE A 72 20.83 -24.63 -11.18
CA ILE A 72 21.09 -23.45 -10.32
C ILE A 72 20.73 -22.16 -11.06
N GLU A 73 21.12 -22.02 -12.33
CA GLU A 73 20.75 -20.86 -13.13
C GLU A 73 19.23 -20.69 -13.26
N SER A 74 18.49 -21.79 -13.44
CA SER A 74 17.03 -21.70 -13.51
C SER A 74 16.37 -21.28 -12.21
N LEU A 75 16.90 -21.72 -11.06
CA LEU A 75 16.46 -21.29 -9.73
C LEU A 75 16.77 -19.81 -9.51
N TYR A 76 17.94 -19.37 -9.91
CA TYR A 76 18.34 -17.96 -9.83
C TYR A 76 17.44 -17.05 -10.67
N GLN A 77 17.14 -17.43 -11.91
CA GLN A 77 16.21 -16.68 -12.75
C GLN A 77 14.80 -16.68 -12.18
N THR A 78 14.38 -17.77 -11.53
CA THR A 78 13.09 -17.86 -10.84
C THR A 78 13.05 -16.90 -9.66
N SER A 79 14.07 -16.87 -8.81
CA SER A 79 14.20 -15.93 -7.70
C SER A 79 14.11 -14.48 -8.19
N LEU A 80 14.88 -14.13 -9.22
CA LEU A 80 14.84 -12.78 -9.82
C LEU A 80 13.47 -12.42 -10.40
N HIS A 81 12.76 -13.38 -10.96
CA HIS A 81 11.41 -13.15 -11.50
C HIS A 81 10.44 -12.79 -10.37
N TYR A 82 10.45 -13.56 -9.28
CA TYR A 82 9.58 -13.31 -8.13
C TYR A 82 9.95 -12.02 -7.41
N ASP A 83 11.24 -11.70 -7.25
CA ASP A 83 11.69 -10.45 -6.65
C ASP A 83 11.24 -9.22 -7.46
N ARG A 84 11.36 -9.27 -8.79
CA ARG A 84 10.81 -8.22 -9.66
C ARG A 84 9.30 -8.09 -9.54
N SER A 85 8.60 -9.21 -9.39
CA SER A 85 7.14 -9.21 -9.19
C SER A 85 6.77 -8.60 -7.84
N ALA A 86 7.46 -9.00 -6.76
CA ALA A 86 7.28 -8.44 -5.43
C ALA A 86 7.44 -6.92 -5.43
N ARG A 87 8.53 -6.45 -6.05
CA ARG A 87 8.80 -5.00 -6.18
C ARG A 87 7.70 -4.25 -6.93
N ARG A 88 7.14 -4.83 -8.00
CA ARG A 88 6.03 -4.20 -8.74
C ARG A 88 4.79 -4.09 -7.88
N TRP A 89 4.43 -5.14 -7.17
CA TRP A 89 3.27 -5.16 -6.27
C TRP A 89 3.45 -4.18 -5.11
N LEU A 90 4.64 -4.09 -4.55
CA LEU A 90 4.96 -3.14 -3.49
C LEU A 90 4.77 -1.69 -3.96
N ILE A 91 5.37 -1.32 -5.11
CA ILE A 91 5.24 0.02 -5.67
C ILE A 91 3.76 0.35 -5.97
N ALA A 92 3.01 -0.60 -6.52
CA ALA A 92 1.59 -0.41 -6.78
C ALA A 92 0.77 -0.24 -5.48
N GLY A 93 1.08 -1.02 -4.45
CA GLY A 93 0.45 -0.92 -3.14
C GLY A 93 0.71 0.42 -2.45
N GLU A 94 1.96 0.88 -2.46
CA GLU A 94 2.34 2.18 -1.91
C GLU A 94 1.69 3.34 -2.67
N SER A 95 1.63 3.24 -4.00
CA SER A 95 0.95 4.26 -4.83
C SER A 95 -0.55 4.32 -4.53
N ALA A 96 -1.20 3.18 -4.33
CA ALA A 96 -2.61 3.11 -3.95
C ALA A 96 -2.85 3.68 -2.55
N LEU A 97 -1.94 3.43 -1.60
CA LEU A 97 -2.02 3.98 -0.24
C LEU A 97 -1.87 5.50 -0.24
N LEU A 98 -0.92 6.03 -1.01
CA LEU A 98 -0.75 7.48 -1.19
C LEU A 98 -2.00 8.10 -1.82
N GLY A 99 -2.58 7.46 -2.82
CA GLY A 99 -3.84 7.90 -3.44
C GLY A 99 -5.00 7.93 -2.43
N ALA A 100 -5.12 6.91 -1.59
CA ALA A 100 -6.11 6.88 -0.52
C ALA A 100 -5.91 8.02 0.48
N ALA A 101 -4.66 8.26 0.90
CA ALA A 101 -4.31 9.33 1.83
C ALA A 101 -4.65 10.72 1.25
N VAL A 102 -4.34 10.97 -0.02
CA VAL A 102 -4.68 12.22 -0.70
C VAL A 102 -6.19 12.44 -0.73
N LEU A 103 -6.98 11.41 -1.06
CA LEU A 103 -8.44 11.51 -1.05
C LEU A 103 -8.98 11.76 0.36
N PHE A 104 -8.36 11.17 1.37
CA PHE A 104 -8.74 11.40 2.77
C PHE A 104 -8.49 12.84 3.21
N VAL A 105 -7.27 13.35 2.94
CA VAL A 105 -6.91 14.75 3.23
C VAL A 105 -7.81 15.72 2.46
N TRP A 106 -8.05 15.45 1.18
CA TRP A 106 -8.97 16.26 0.37
C TRP A 106 -10.38 16.29 0.97
N GLU A 107 -10.88 15.16 1.43
CA GLU A 107 -12.21 15.10 2.07
C GLU A 107 -12.23 15.92 3.36
N LEU A 108 -11.21 15.79 4.21
CA LEU A 108 -11.10 16.53 5.46
C LEU A 108 -10.98 18.05 5.24
N THR A 109 -10.24 18.48 4.23
CA THR A 109 -10.03 19.91 3.95
C THR A 109 -11.23 20.57 3.28
N ARG A 110 -12.04 19.81 2.52
CA ARG A 110 -13.25 20.33 1.89
C ARG A 110 -14.48 20.34 2.79
N LYS A 111 -14.49 19.50 3.81
CA LYS A 111 -15.65 19.43 4.72
C LYS A 111 -15.52 20.45 5.84
N THR A 112 -16.21 21.57 5.68
CA THR A 112 -16.79 22.32 6.80
C THR A 112 -18.03 21.60 7.37
N HIS A 113 -18.43 20.45 6.82
CA HIS A 113 -19.54 19.62 7.27
C HIS A 113 -19.04 18.38 8.01
N LYS A 114 -19.70 18.08 9.11
CA LYS A 114 -19.47 16.89 9.95
C LYS A 114 -19.45 15.62 9.09
N PRO A 115 -18.47 14.73 9.27
CA PRO A 115 -18.50 13.43 8.61
C PRO A 115 -19.65 12.59 9.20
N ASP A 116 -20.71 12.38 8.43
CA ASP A 116 -21.92 11.64 8.83
C ASP A 116 -21.70 10.16 9.23
N ASN A 117 -20.46 9.68 9.16
CA ASN A 117 -20.11 8.27 9.35
C ASN A 117 -19.15 7.98 10.50
N ILE A 118 -18.84 8.97 11.34
CA ILE A 118 -18.02 8.72 12.53
C ILE A 118 -18.97 8.66 13.72
N PRO A 119 -19.14 7.49 14.38
CA PRO A 119 -19.98 7.37 15.57
C PRO A 119 -19.39 8.12 16.78
N PHE A 120 -18.21 8.70 16.63
CA PHE A 120 -17.52 9.46 17.66
C PHE A 120 -17.16 10.85 17.13
N GLU A 121 -17.70 11.90 17.72
CA GLU A 121 -17.22 13.27 17.50
C GLU A 121 -16.07 13.56 18.46
N PRO A 122 -14.83 13.80 18.00
CA PRO A 122 -13.80 14.35 18.86
C PRO A 122 -14.17 15.81 19.15
N GLU A 123 -14.63 16.10 20.34
CA GLU A 123 -14.91 17.46 20.78
C GLU A 123 -13.60 18.09 21.26
N VAL A 124 -12.92 18.84 20.39
CA VAL A 124 -11.77 19.65 20.76
C VAL A 124 -12.28 21.01 21.20
N ARG A 125 -12.49 21.19 22.50
CA ARG A 125 -12.76 22.52 23.07
C ARG A 125 -11.45 23.32 23.05
N SER A 126 -11.53 24.57 22.59
CA SER A 126 -10.37 25.45 22.52
C SER A 126 -9.67 25.50 23.89
N LEU A 127 -8.36 25.31 23.89
CA LEU A 127 -7.48 25.26 25.06
C LEU A 127 -7.53 26.52 25.94
N ARG A 128 -8.30 27.56 25.59
CA ARG A 128 -8.47 28.77 26.37
C ARG A 128 -9.49 28.63 27.53
N GLN A 129 -10.36 27.65 27.52
CA GLN A 129 -11.43 27.52 28.52
C GLN A 129 -11.66 26.11 29.10
N ALA A 130 -11.01 25.07 28.62
CA ALA A 130 -11.18 23.72 29.17
C ALA A 130 -9.90 22.91 29.09
N THR A 131 -9.54 22.29 30.21
CA THR A 131 -8.43 21.33 30.38
C THR A 131 -8.91 19.90 30.08
N GLY A 132 -9.53 19.64 28.93
CA GLY A 132 -10.01 18.29 28.66
C GLY A 132 -10.30 18.04 27.16
N VAL A 133 -9.96 16.85 26.69
CA VAL A 133 -10.41 16.29 25.41
C VAL A 133 -11.54 15.32 25.72
N GLY A 134 -12.73 15.56 25.16
CA GLY A 134 -13.90 14.71 25.35
C GLY A 134 -14.35 14.06 24.05
N VAL A 135 -15.03 12.93 24.16
CA VAL A 135 -15.72 12.25 23.05
C VAL A 135 -17.21 12.27 23.34
N ARG A 136 -17.99 12.84 22.43
CA ARG A 136 -19.45 12.79 22.52
C ARG A 136 -19.94 11.63 21.66
N VAL A 137 -20.71 10.70 22.26
CA VAL A 137 -21.40 9.62 21.55
C VAL A 137 -22.83 10.07 21.31
N ALA A 138 -23.27 10.18 20.06
CA ALA A 138 -24.66 10.39 19.70
C ALA A 138 -25.33 9.01 19.52
N TRP A 139 -26.44 8.80 20.28
CA TRP A 139 -27.27 7.59 20.21
C TRP A 139 -28.31 7.75 19.10
#